data_8d3d71252ad1d636ddef8fdfaf813fe9
#
_entry.id   8d3d71252ad1d636ddef8fdfaf813fe9
#
_cell.length_a   1.000
_cell.length_b   1.000
_cell.length_c   1.000
_cell.angle_alpha   90.00
_cell.angle_beta   90.00
_cell.angle_gamma   90.00
#
_symmetry.space_group_name_H-M   'P 1'
#
loop_
_entity.id
_entity.type
_entity.pdbx_description
1 polymer ?
#
loop_
_entity_poly.entity_id
_entity_poly.type
_entity_poly.pdbx_seq_one_letter_code
_entity_poly.pdbx_strand_id
1 'polypeptide(L)'
;MSDTFRNFIGGAWVGSSSGRTFETRNPADTDEVIGSYPESDAAVAREAIEAARKAQPIWAAIPAPKRGEILHRAANILESRADAVARDMTREEGKTLPEARGEVNRAVNILRYYGGEGARLSGQLTPSERDRVFIQTLRRPLGVVGLITPWNFPIAI
;
A
#
# COMPACT_ATOMS: atom_id res chain seq x y z
N MET A 1 -25.32 2.83 12.91
CA MET A 1 -25.27 2.30 11.53
C MET A 1 -23.81 1.89 11.28
N SER A 2 -23.57 0.66 10.81
CA SER A 2 -22.24 0.22 10.46
C SER A 2 -21.76 0.97 9.21
N ASP A 3 -20.47 1.32 9.15
CA ASP A 3 -19.88 1.99 7.99
C ASP A 3 -19.88 1.08 6.78
N THR A 4 -20.14 1.66 5.60
CA THR A 4 -20.04 0.95 4.32
C THR A 4 -18.76 1.37 3.63
N PHE A 5 -17.82 0.43 3.53
CA PHE A 5 -16.55 0.64 2.85
C PHE A 5 -16.65 0.37 1.36
N ARG A 6 -15.65 0.77 0.61
CA ARG A 6 -15.59 0.61 -0.85
C ARG A 6 -14.18 0.28 -1.31
N ASN A 7 -14.04 -0.31 -2.47
CA ASN A 7 -12.76 -0.49 -3.16
C ASN A 7 -12.27 0.86 -3.70
N PHE A 8 -10.97 1.11 -3.65
CA PHE A 8 -10.37 2.28 -4.27
C PHE A 8 -9.68 1.86 -5.58
N ILE A 9 -10.31 2.19 -6.72
CA ILE A 9 -9.84 1.78 -8.05
C ILE A 9 -9.81 2.99 -8.97
N GLY A 10 -8.68 3.23 -9.63
CA GLY A 10 -8.54 4.31 -10.59
C GLY A 10 -8.78 5.72 -10.03
N GLY A 11 -8.55 5.93 -8.74
CA GLY A 11 -8.80 7.21 -8.06
C GLY A 11 -10.24 7.40 -7.56
N ALA A 12 -11.11 6.40 -7.68
CA ALA A 12 -12.51 6.46 -7.25
C ALA A 12 -12.84 5.35 -6.24
N TRP A 13 -13.79 5.63 -5.35
CA TRP A 13 -14.37 4.65 -4.43
C TRP A 13 -15.54 3.93 -5.10
N VAL A 14 -15.39 2.62 -5.34
CA VAL A 14 -16.36 1.79 -6.06
C VAL A 14 -16.83 0.60 -5.22
N GLY A 15 -18.06 0.15 -5.42
CA GLY A 15 -18.59 -1.06 -4.81
C GLY A 15 -18.18 -2.33 -5.56
N SER A 16 -18.77 -3.47 -5.16
CA SER A 16 -18.73 -4.71 -5.93
C SER A 16 -19.66 -4.61 -7.14
N SER A 17 -19.30 -5.22 -8.26
CA SER A 17 -20.15 -5.34 -9.45
C SER A 17 -21.45 -6.11 -9.17
N SER A 18 -21.41 -7.06 -8.24
CA SER A 18 -22.58 -7.85 -7.80
C SER A 18 -23.51 -7.11 -6.83
N GLY A 19 -23.05 -5.96 -6.27
CA GLY A 19 -23.73 -5.26 -5.18
C GLY A 19 -23.68 -6.00 -3.83
N ARG A 20 -23.09 -7.22 -3.77
CA ARG A 20 -22.97 -7.98 -2.54
C ARG A 20 -21.89 -7.42 -1.62
N THR A 21 -22.11 -7.57 -0.32
CA THR A 21 -21.18 -7.16 0.74
C THR A 21 -21.05 -8.27 1.78
N PHE A 22 -19.99 -8.22 2.56
CA PHE A 22 -19.79 -9.02 3.77
C PHE A 22 -19.49 -8.12 4.95
N GLU A 23 -19.84 -8.56 6.15
CA GLU A 23 -19.54 -7.85 7.38
C GLU A 23 -18.21 -8.30 7.98
N THR A 24 -17.46 -7.34 8.51
CA THR A 24 -16.31 -7.61 9.38
C THR A 24 -16.69 -7.31 10.82
N ARG A 25 -16.35 -8.21 11.72
CA ARG A 25 -16.67 -8.11 13.16
C ARG A 25 -15.41 -8.07 13.99
N ASN A 26 -15.48 -7.42 15.12
CA ASN A 26 -14.41 -7.39 16.10
C ASN A 26 -14.20 -8.81 16.68
N PRO A 27 -13.01 -9.42 16.56
CA PRO A 27 -12.78 -10.77 17.08
C PRO A 27 -12.78 -10.84 18.63
N ALA A 28 -12.58 -9.71 19.31
CA ALA A 28 -12.68 -9.63 20.78
C ALA A 28 -14.11 -9.38 21.28
N ASP A 29 -15.00 -8.91 20.40
CA ASP A 29 -16.43 -8.69 20.67
C ASP A 29 -17.22 -8.96 19.39
N THR A 30 -17.64 -10.20 19.20
CA THR A 30 -18.30 -10.66 17.96
C THR A 30 -19.67 -10.04 17.71
N ASP A 31 -20.27 -9.35 18.69
CA ASP A 31 -21.49 -8.60 18.52
C ASP A 31 -21.24 -7.23 17.87
N GLU A 32 -20.00 -6.72 17.93
CA GLU A 32 -19.59 -5.49 17.29
C GLU A 32 -19.34 -5.70 15.79
N VAL A 33 -20.22 -5.15 14.94
CA VAL A 33 -19.99 -5.03 13.49
C VAL A 33 -19.14 -3.79 13.23
N ILE A 34 -17.94 -3.98 12.69
CA ILE A 34 -17.02 -2.88 12.34
C ILE A 34 -17.51 -2.18 11.07
N GLY A 35 -17.88 -2.95 10.06
CA GLY A 35 -18.39 -2.40 8.81
C GLY A 35 -18.74 -3.46 7.78
N SER A 36 -19.29 -2.97 6.67
CA SER A 36 -19.69 -3.76 5.51
C SER A 36 -18.74 -3.48 4.35
N TYR A 37 -18.20 -4.52 3.72
CA TYR A 37 -17.19 -4.44 2.67
C TYR A 37 -17.73 -5.08 1.37
N PRO A 38 -17.29 -4.60 0.18
CA PRO A 38 -17.71 -5.20 -1.09
C PRO A 38 -17.20 -6.63 -1.23
N GLU A 39 -18.08 -7.57 -1.50
CA GLU A 39 -17.71 -8.92 -1.94
C GLU A 39 -17.28 -8.84 -3.41
N SER A 40 -15.99 -8.61 -3.62
CA SER A 40 -15.38 -8.39 -4.93
C SER A 40 -15.02 -9.72 -5.59
N ASP A 41 -15.29 -9.82 -6.87
CA ASP A 41 -15.00 -10.98 -7.70
C ASP A 41 -13.76 -10.77 -8.59
N ALA A 42 -13.45 -11.75 -9.43
CA ALA A 42 -12.34 -11.68 -10.37
C ALA A 42 -12.50 -10.57 -11.44
N ALA A 43 -13.72 -10.09 -11.69
CA ALA A 43 -13.95 -8.99 -12.63
C ALA A 43 -13.44 -7.67 -12.01
N VAL A 44 -13.83 -7.39 -10.76
CA VAL A 44 -13.35 -6.22 -10.02
C VAL A 44 -11.83 -6.24 -9.84
N ALA A 45 -11.25 -7.42 -9.57
CA ALA A 45 -9.80 -7.55 -9.49
C ALA A 45 -9.10 -7.22 -10.83
N ARG A 46 -9.67 -7.67 -11.95
CA ARG A 46 -9.16 -7.31 -13.29
C ARG A 46 -9.26 -5.81 -13.57
N GLU A 47 -10.35 -5.16 -13.17
CA GLU A 47 -10.49 -3.69 -13.29
C GLU A 47 -9.41 -2.95 -12.50
N ALA A 48 -9.12 -3.40 -11.27
CA ALA A 48 -8.05 -2.82 -10.44
C ALA A 48 -6.67 -2.99 -11.09
N ILE A 49 -6.37 -4.18 -11.61
CA ILE A 49 -5.12 -4.46 -12.33
C ILE A 49 -5.00 -3.58 -13.58
N GLU A 50 -6.07 -3.44 -14.35
CA GLU A 50 -6.06 -2.62 -15.57
C GLU A 50 -5.90 -1.12 -15.25
N ALA A 51 -6.54 -0.63 -14.18
CA ALA A 51 -6.34 0.74 -13.71
C ALA A 51 -4.89 0.98 -13.29
N ALA A 52 -4.28 0.04 -12.55
CA ALA A 52 -2.88 0.10 -12.17
C ALA A 52 -1.95 0.04 -13.38
N ARG A 53 -2.26 -0.80 -14.39
CA ARG A 53 -1.51 -0.92 -15.63
C ARG A 53 -1.51 0.38 -16.44
N LYS A 54 -2.63 1.09 -16.49
CA LYS A 54 -2.73 2.40 -17.15
C LYS A 54 -1.96 3.49 -16.40
N ALA A 55 -1.94 3.45 -15.08
CA ALA A 55 -1.22 4.42 -14.25
C ALA A 55 0.29 4.19 -14.20
N GLN A 56 0.75 2.94 -14.38
CA GLN A 56 2.14 2.53 -14.21
C GLN A 56 3.13 3.35 -15.07
N PRO A 57 2.95 3.58 -16.38
CA PRO A 57 3.89 4.36 -17.18
C PRO A 57 3.96 5.82 -16.73
N ILE A 58 2.85 6.39 -16.29
CA ILE A 58 2.81 7.76 -15.74
C ILE A 58 3.62 7.84 -14.45
N TRP A 59 3.40 6.89 -13.55
CA TRP A 59 4.15 6.78 -12.31
C TRP A 59 5.64 6.54 -12.53
N ALA A 60 5.99 5.66 -13.47
CA ALA A 60 7.37 5.34 -13.81
C ALA A 60 8.13 6.54 -14.42
N ALA A 61 7.44 7.42 -15.13
CA ALA A 61 8.02 8.64 -15.72
C ALA A 61 8.34 9.73 -14.67
N ILE A 62 7.73 9.67 -13.48
CA ILE A 62 8.06 10.61 -12.40
C ILE A 62 9.47 10.32 -11.88
N PRO A 63 10.36 11.31 -11.75
CA PRO A 63 11.69 11.12 -11.17
C PRO A 63 11.62 10.45 -9.79
N ALA A 64 12.52 9.50 -9.53
CA ALA A 64 12.48 8.72 -8.30
C ALA A 64 12.49 9.55 -7.01
N PRO A 65 13.26 10.66 -6.86
CA PRO A 65 13.15 11.54 -5.70
C PRO A 65 11.75 12.13 -5.52
N LYS A 66 11.06 12.50 -6.61
CA LYS A 66 9.69 13.04 -6.55
C LYS A 66 8.66 12.00 -6.10
N ARG A 67 8.85 10.74 -6.48
CA ARG A 67 8.04 9.63 -5.92
C ARG A 67 8.30 9.47 -4.43
N GLY A 68 9.56 9.63 -4.00
CA GLY A 68 9.93 9.61 -2.58
C GLY A 68 9.23 10.69 -1.76
N GLU A 69 9.09 11.91 -2.29
CA GLU A 69 8.33 13.00 -1.63
C GLU A 69 6.86 12.61 -1.37
N ILE A 70 6.26 11.80 -2.26
CA ILE A 70 4.89 11.31 -2.06
C ILE A 70 4.83 10.35 -0.88
N LEU A 71 5.81 9.44 -0.75
CA LEU A 71 5.89 8.53 0.40
C LEU A 71 6.12 9.29 1.72
N HIS A 72 6.95 10.33 1.72
CA HIS A 72 7.13 11.18 2.90
C HIS A 72 5.82 11.89 3.31
N ARG A 73 5.05 12.41 2.34
CA ARG A 73 3.73 12.99 2.65
C ARG A 73 2.77 11.93 3.19
N ALA A 74 2.75 10.73 2.62
CA ALA A 74 1.95 9.61 3.14
C ALA A 74 2.33 9.26 4.58
N ALA A 75 3.63 9.20 4.89
CA ALA A 75 4.13 8.97 6.24
C ALA A 75 3.62 10.03 7.24
N ASN A 76 3.68 11.32 6.88
CA ASN A 76 3.22 12.40 7.74
C ASN A 76 1.69 12.33 7.97
N ILE A 77 0.92 11.98 6.95
CA ILE A 77 -0.54 11.80 7.08
C ILE A 77 -0.85 10.60 7.99
N LEU A 78 -0.16 9.48 7.80
CA LEU A 78 -0.34 8.30 8.63
C LEU A 78 0.02 8.59 10.10
N GLU A 79 1.13 9.27 10.34
CA GLU A 79 1.57 9.67 11.68
C GLU A 79 0.55 10.58 12.37
N SER A 80 -0.01 11.57 11.65
CA SER A 80 -1.04 12.45 12.20
C SER A 80 -2.36 11.73 12.54
N ARG A 81 -2.58 10.54 11.99
CA ARG A 81 -3.75 9.70 12.23
C ARG A 81 -3.44 8.43 13.05
N ALA A 82 -2.24 8.35 13.61
CA ALA A 82 -1.72 7.11 14.20
C ALA A 82 -2.67 6.50 15.25
N ASP A 83 -3.21 7.31 16.16
CA ASP A 83 -4.12 6.82 17.19
C ASP A 83 -5.45 6.29 16.63
N ALA A 84 -6.00 6.93 15.60
CA ALA A 84 -7.24 6.48 14.96
C ALA A 84 -7.00 5.15 14.23
N VAL A 85 -5.95 5.07 13.40
CA VAL A 85 -5.59 3.85 12.66
C VAL A 85 -5.26 2.69 13.61
N ALA A 86 -4.57 2.96 14.73
CA ALA A 86 -4.26 1.93 15.72
C ALA A 86 -5.54 1.39 16.40
N ARG A 87 -6.52 2.24 16.69
CA ARG A 87 -7.81 1.79 17.26
C ARG A 87 -8.60 0.95 16.26
N ASP A 88 -8.65 1.37 14.99
CA ASP A 88 -9.33 0.62 13.94
C ASP A 88 -8.68 -0.76 13.74
N MET A 89 -7.35 -0.82 13.76
CA MET A 89 -6.60 -2.07 13.69
C MET A 89 -6.88 -2.99 14.89
N THR A 90 -6.90 -2.44 16.12
CA THR A 90 -7.24 -3.20 17.32
C THR A 90 -8.64 -3.82 17.20
N ARG A 91 -9.62 -3.06 16.70
CA ARG A 91 -10.99 -3.55 16.53
C ARG A 91 -11.09 -4.60 15.43
N GLU A 92 -10.35 -4.44 14.33
CA GLU A 92 -10.45 -5.32 13.16
C GLU A 92 -9.73 -6.66 13.37
N GLU A 93 -8.57 -6.69 14.00
CA GLU A 93 -7.75 -7.91 14.13
C GLU A 93 -7.59 -8.41 15.57
N GLY A 94 -8.00 -7.63 16.58
CA GLY A 94 -7.98 -8.04 17.99
C GLY A 94 -6.62 -7.89 18.67
N LYS A 95 -5.59 -7.32 18.05
CA LYS A 95 -4.33 -7.03 18.75
C LYS A 95 -4.51 -5.90 19.77
N THR A 96 -3.62 -5.84 20.76
CA THR A 96 -3.67 -4.80 21.77
C THR A 96 -3.37 -3.42 21.18
N LEU A 97 -3.95 -2.37 21.76
CA LEU A 97 -3.73 -0.99 21.29
C LEU A 97 -2.25 -0.56 21.33
N PRO A 98 -1.42 -0.92 22.33
CA PRO A 98 0.01 -0.65 22.28
C PRO A 98 0.74 -1.32 21.11
N GLU A 99 0.41 -2.57 20.78
CA GLU A 99 0.96 -3.29 19.64
C GLU A 99 0.54 -2.63 18.31
N ALA A 100 -0.75 -2.27 18.18
CA ALA A 100 -1.27 -1.55 17.02
C ALA A 100 -0.54 -0.20 16.80
N ARG A 101 -0.32 0.57 17.87
CA ARG A 101 0.48 1.81 17.80
C ARG A 101 1.92 1.56 17.36
N GLY A 102 2.55 0.50 17.88
CA GLY A 102 3.88 0.07 17.47
C GLY A 102 3.96 -0.24 15.97
N GLU A 103 2.94 -0.90 15.45
CA GLU A 103 2.83 -1.23 14.04
C GLU A 103 2.65 0.03 13.16
N VAL A 104 1.77 0.95 13.54
CA VAL A 104 1.61 2.23 12.81
C VAL A 104 2.93 2.99 12.76
N ASN A 105 3.65 3.08 13.89
CA ASN A 105 4.97 3.73 13.92
C ASN A 105 5.97 3.03 12.98
N ARG A 106 5.96 1.71 12.92
CA ARG A 106 6.78 0.94 12.00
C ARG A 106 6.43 1.26 10.54
N ALA A 107 5.15 1.31 10.19
CA ALA A 107 4.69 1.67 8.84
C ALA A 107 5.14 3.07 8.44
N VAL A 108 5.04 4.06 9.34
CA VAL A 108 5.56 5.42 9.14
C VAL A 108 7.05 5.41 8.85
N ASN A 109 7.83 4.66 9.62
CA ASN A 109 9.28 4.54 9.43
C ASN A 109 9.65 3.87 8.10
N ILE A 110 8.91 2.84 7.70
CA ILE A 110 9.09 2.16 6.40
C ILE A 110 8.81 3.14 5.25
N LEU A 111 7.72 3.88 5.30
CA LEU A 111 7.40 4.90 4.30
C LEU A 111 8.49 5.97 4.19
N ARG A 112 9.03 6.43 5.32
CA ARG A 112 10.15 7.39 5.36
C ARG A 112 11.43 6.80 4.80
N TYR A 113 11.75 5.55 5.15
CA TYR A 113 12.92 4.85 4.63
C TYR A 113 12.86 4.74 3.10
N TYR A 114 11.79 4.18 2.56
CA TYR A 114 11.63 4.05 1.11
C TYR A 114 11.41 5.38 0.38
N GLY A 115 10.87 6.38 1.06
CA GLY A 115 10.83 7.75 0.55
C GLY A 115 12.23 8.29 0.27
N GLY A 116 13.20 7.99 1.15
CA GLY A 116 14.61 8.35 0.97
C GLY A 116 15.34 7.55 -0.10
N GLU A 117 14.89 6.32 -0.42
CA GLU A 117 15.50 5.49 -1.46
C GLU A 117 15.40 6.11 -2.86
N GLY A 118 14.41 6.95 -3.11
CA GLY A 118 14.28 7.65 -4.39
C GLY A 118 15.53 8.44 -4.80
N ALA A 119 16.27 8.97 -3.83
CA ALA A 119 17.53 9.69 -4.07
C ALA A 119 18.76 8.78 -4.16
N ARG A 120 18.62 7.49 -3.79
CA ARG A 120 19.71 6.51 -3.73
C ARG A 120 19.59 5.38 -4.76
N LEU A 121 18.61 5.46 -5.67
CA LEU A 121 18.44 4.49 -6.76
C LEU A 121 19.54 4.65 -7.81
N SER A 122 20.74 4.17 -7.49
CA SER A 122 21.89 4.19 -8.39
C SER A 122 21.98 2.88 -9.20
N GLY A 123 22.70 2.97 -10.32
CA GLY A 123 23.27 1.82 -11.03
C GLY A 123 24.76 1.69 -10.76
N GLN A 124 25.38 0.73 -11.40
CA GLN A 124 26.83 0.52 -11.36
C GLN A 124 27.41 0.69 -12.74
N LEU A 125 28.62 1.24 -12.81
CA LEU A 125 29.43 1.26 -14.01
C LEU A 125 30.62 0.33 -13.78
N THR A 126 30.78 -0.67 -14.64
CA THR A 126 31.84 -1.69 -14.51
C THR A 126 32.75 -1.63 -15.74
N PRO A 127 34.09 -1.69 -15.60
CA PRO A 127 34.99 -1.81 -16.73
C PRO A 127 34.72 -3.07 -17.54
N SER A 128 34.94 -3.01 -18.84
CA SER A 128 34.90 -4.16 -19.75
C SER A 128 36.32 -4.55 -20.15
N GLU A 129 36.56 -5.83 -20.34
CA GLU A 129 37.80 -6.33 -21.02
C GLU A 129 37.83 -6.03 -22.50
N ARG A 130 36.71 -5.58 -23.10
CA ARG A 130 36.60 -5.24 -24.53
C ARG A 130 36.84 -3.75 -24.72
N ASP A 131 37.63 -3.40 -25.73
CA ASP A 131 37.88 -2.02 -26.10
C ASP A 131 36.57 -1.29 -26.48
N ARG A 132 36.43 -0.05 -25.99
CA ARG A 132 35.32 0.85 -26.28
C ARG A 132 33.94 0.32 -25.83
N VAL A 133 33.92 -0.58 -24.83
CA VAL A 133 32.68 -1.11 -24.23
C VAL A 133 32.55 -0.64 -22.79
N PHE A 134 31.37 -0.11 -22.45
CA PHE A 134 30.97 0.22 -21.09
C PHE A 134 29.87 -0.74 -20.66
N ILE A 135 30.01 -1.29 -19.45
CA ILE A 135 28.98 -2.12 -18.81
C ILE A 135 28.32 -1.30 -17.72
N GLN A 136 27.02 -1.16 -17.79
CA GLN A 136 26.24 -0.46 -16.77
C GLN A 136 25.02 -1.24 -16.35
N THR A 137 24.67 -1.14 -15.06
CA THR A 137 23.40 -1.64 -14.54
C THR A 137 22.43 -0.48 -14.35
N LEU A 138 21.18 -0.69 -14.76
CA LEU A 138 20.11 0.28 -14.57
C LEU A 138 18.97 -0.39 -13.82
N ARG A 139 18.42 0.30 -12.82
CA ARG A 139 17.22 -0.17 -12.14
C ARG A 139 15.99 0.16 -12.98
N ARG A 140 15.15 -0.85 -13.19
CA ARG A 140 13.89 -0.72 -13.93
C ARG A 140 12.72 -1.08 -13.02
N PRO A 141 11.55 -0.44 -13.20
CA PRO A 141 10.33 -0.85 -12.51
C PRO A 141 9.95 -2.29 -12.82
N LEU A 142 9.47 -3.04 -11.84
CA LEU A 142 8.86 -4.36 -12.05
C LEU A 142 7.51 -4.26 -12.78
N GLY A 143 6.84 -3.12 -12.66
CA GLY A 143 5.51 -2.91 -13.22
C GLY A 143 4.43 -2.97 -12.14
N VAL A 144 3.29 -3.56 -12.49
CA VAL A 144 2.18 -3.79 -11.54
C VAL A 144 2.47 -5.05 -10.73
N VAL A 145 2.30 -4.97 -9.43
CA VAL A 145 2.49 -6.08 -8.49
C VAL A 145 1.23 -6.29 -7.67
N GLY A 146 0.95 -7.53 -7.31
CA GLY A 146 -0.07 -7.88 -6.33
C GLY A 146 0.54 -7.96 -4.93
N LEU A 147 -0.14 -7.37 -3.94
CA LEU A 147 0.27 -7.42 -2.54
C LEU A 147 -0.83 -8.08 -1.73
N ILE A 148 -0.47 -9.09 -0.93
CA ILE A 148 -1.34 -9.72 0.07
C ILE A 148 -0.60 -9.59 1.39
N THR A 149 -1.01 -8.60 2.19
CA THR A 149 -0.39 -8.35 3.48
C THR A 149 -0.82 -9.40 4.50
N PRO A 150 0.05 -9.79 5.47
CA PRO A 150 -0.33 -10.73 6.51
C PRO A 150 -1.35 -10.09 7.45
N TRP A 151 -2.30 -10.88 7.90
CA TRP A 151 -3.38 -10.44 8.79
C TRP A 151 -2.89 -9.89 10.14
N ASN A 152 -1.72 -10.30 10.61
CA ASN A 152 -1.16 -9.90 11.90
C ASN A 152 -0.26 -8.65 11.84
N PHE A 153 0.10 -8.19 10.65
CA PHE A 153 0.83 -6.94 10.38
C PHE A 153 0.33 -6.27 9.10
N PRO A 154 -0.95 -5.87 9.06
CA PRO A 154 -1.64 -5.48 7.82
C PRO A 154 -1.10 -4.22 7.18
N ILE A 155 -0.50 -3.30 7.94
CA ILE A 155 -0.01 -2.02 7.40
C ILE A 155 1.51 -1.87 7.42
N ALA A 156 2.24 -2.67 8.23
CA ALA A 156 3.69 -2.54 8.37
C ALA A 156 4.48 -3.52 7.48
N ILE A 157 3.84 -4.48 6.85
CA ILE A 157 4.39 -5.43 5.91
C ILE A 157 3.61 -5.39 4.61
#